data_34724b1f1d2832edc18ec5e0fdfc437c
#
_entry.id   34724b1f1d2832edc18ec5e0fdfc437c
#
_cell.length_a   1.000
_cell.length_b   1.000
_cell.length_c   1.000
_cell.angle_alpha   90.00
_cell.angle_beta   90.00
_cell.angle_gamma   90.00
#
_symmetry.space_group_name_H-M   'P 1'
#
loop_
_entity.id
_entity.type
_entity.pdbx_description
1 polymer ?
#
loop_
_entity_poly.entity_id
_entity_poly.type
_entity_poly.pdbx_seq_one_letter_code
_entity_poly.pdbx_strand_id
1 'polypeptide(L)'
;MLPTDIVMAEKFAADAEHWTVGVDELENTPAGESALGLDIGPESAKAYAKTIAESKTVFWNGPMGVFEFEAFAAGTKAVAEALSTAHGGVDQGRLTVVGGGDSAAAVRALGFSDDDFGHISTGGGASLEFLEGKELPGLTVLD
;
A
#
# COMPACT_ATOMS: atom_id res chain seq x y z
N MET A 1 -1.50 13.27 2.70
CA MET A 1 -0.11 13.21 2.19
C MET A 1 -0.13 12.50 0.86
N LEU A 2 0.50 13.07 -0.16
CA LEU A 2 0.63 12.47 -1.50
C LEU A 2 2.07 11.98 -1.71
N PRO A 3 2.31 11.04 -2.63
CA PRO A 3 3.67 10.65 -3.00
C PRO A 3 4.43 11.84 -3.60
N THR A 4 5.74 11.87 -3.43
CA THR A 4 6.64 12.91 -3.95
C THR A 4 7.50 12.39 -5.09
N ASP A 5 7.62 11.09 -5.22
CA ASP A 5 8.30 10.40 -6.31
C ASP A 5 7.55 9.12 -6.73
N ILE A 6 7.69 8.77 -7.99
CA ILE A 6 7.01 7.64 -8.63
C ILE A 6 8.02 6.81 -9.42
N VAL A 7 7.85 5.50 -9.42
CA VAL A 7 8.55 4.59 -10.34
C VAL A 7 7.74 4.52 -11.63
N MET A 8 8.26 5.18 -12.66
CA MET A 8 7.69 5.22 -14.00
C MET A 8 8.31 4.12 -14.86
N ALA A 9 7.52 3.47 -15.70
CA ALA A 9 7.98 2.42 -16.60
C ALA A 9 7.52 2.68 -18.05
N GLU A 10 8.27 2.15 -19.02
CA GLU A 10 7.93 2.29 -20.44
C GLU A 10 6.66 1.54 -20.84
N LYS A 11 6.37 0.44 -20.14
CA LYS A 11 5.23 -0.46 -20.42
C LYS A 11 4.85 -1.25 -19.16
N PHE A 12 3.67 -1.85 -19.18
CA PHE A 12 3.22 -2.76 -18.12
C PHE A 12 3.80 -4.16 -18.32
N ALA A 13 5.05 -4.38 -17.84
CA ALA A 13 5.73 -5.66 -17.93
C ALA A 13 6.77 -5.79 -16.80
N ALA A 14 7.04 -7.02 -16.34
CA ALA A 14 7.97 -7.29 -15.26
C ALA A 14 9.42 -6.90 -15.58
N ASP A 15 9.78 -6.89 -16.86
CA ASP A 15 11.11 -6.56 -17.40
C ASP A 15 11.17 -5.16 -18.04
N ALA A 16 10.16 -4.32 -17.81
CA ALA A 16 10.11 -2.97 -18.36
C ALA A 16 11.26 -2.11 -17.86
N GLU A 17 11.86 -1.32 -18.76
CA GLU A 17 12.72 -0.22 -18.32
C GLU A 17 11.94 0.74 -17.45
N HIS A 18 12.54 1.18 -16.35
CA HIS A 18 11.87 2.03 -15.38
C HIS A 18 12.80 3.04 -14.75
N TRP A 19 12.22 4.12 -14.26
CA TRP A 19 12.92 5.28 -13.71
C TRP A 19 12.15 5.82 -12.50
N THR A 20 12.87 6.25 -11.47
CA THR A 20 12.27 6.99 -10.37
C THR A 20 12.37 8.48 -10.65
N VAL A 21 11.25 9.17 -10.66
CA VAL A 21 11.17 10.60 -10.94
C VAL A 21 10.30 11.31 -9.91
N GLY A 22 10.54 12.59 -9.69
CA GLY A 22 9.66 13.44 -8.90
C GLY A 22 8.29 13.61 -9.55
N VAL A 23 7.25 13.84 -8.76
CA VAL A 23 5.87 14.02 -9.28
C VAL A 23 5.71 15.22 -10.20
N ASP A 24 6.61 16.20 -10.11
CA ASP A 24 6.65 17.37 -10.99
C ASP A 24 7.40 17.10 -12.31
N GLU A 25 7.97 15.91 -12.48
CA GLU A 25 8.85 15.54 -13.58
C GLU A 25 8.45 14.22 -14.26
N LEU A 26 7.18 13.82 -14.16
CA LEU A 26 6.69 12.52 -14.65
C LEU A 26 6.92 12.32 -16.15
N GLU A 27 6.93 13.39 -16.93
CA GLU A 27 7.16 13.37 -18.38
C GLU A 27 8.65 13.36 -18.75
N ASN A 28 9.55 13.62 -17.77
CA ASN A 28 11.01 13.66 -17.98
C ASN A 28 11.65 12.27 -17.94
N THR A 29 10.98 11.29 -18.55
CA THR A 29 11.50 9.93 -18.74
C THR A 29 11.76 9.68 -20.22
N PRO A 30 12.60 8.71 -20.59
CA PRO A 30 12.80 8.32 -21.98
C PRO A 30 11.51 7.91 -22.70
N ALA A 31 10.48 7.46 -21.97
CA ALA A 31 9.16 7.11 -22.51
C ALA A 31 8.19 8.32 -22.58
N GLY A 32 8.56 9.48 -22.02
CA GLY A 32 7.75 10.71 -22.06
C GLY A 32 6.33 10.51 -21.55
N GLU A 33 5.36 11.09 -22.23
CA GLU A 33 3.94 11.03 -21.89
C GLU A 33 3.34 9.61 -21.91
N SER A 34 4.01 8.64 -22.53
CA SER A 34 3.53 7.24 -22.56
C SER A 34 3.99 6.41 -21.36
N ALA A 35 4.83 6.96 -20.49
CA ALA A 35 5.29 6.28 -19.29
C ALA A 35 4.13 6.00 -18.31
N LEU A 36 4.19 4.85 -17.66
CA LEU A 36 3.19 4.39 -16.70
C LEU A 36 3.77 4.44 -15.28
N GLY A 37 3.04 5.04 -14.34
CA GLY A 37 3.38 4.96 -12.92
C GLY A 37 3.02 3.59 -12.36
N LEU A 38 4.01 2.78 -12.00
CA LEU A 38 3.79 1.40 -11.56
C LEU A 38 4.10 1.16 -10.08
N ASP A 39 4.79 2.07 -9.39
CA ASP A 39 4.98 2.04 -7.94
C ASP A 39 5.26 3.45 -7.41
N ILE A 40 5.18 3.62 -6.11
CA ILE A 40 5.71 4.82 -5.44
C ILE A 40 7.24 4.74 -5.38
N GLY A 41 7.89 5.90 -5.41
CA GLY A 41 9.33 5.96 -5.27
C GLY A 41 9.82 5.77 -3.82
N PRO A 42 11.15 5.64 -3.64
CA PRO A 42 11.75 5.35 -2.33
C PRO A 42 11.58 6.48 -1.32
N GLU A 43 11.53 7.74 -1.73
CA GLU A 43 11.31 8.86 -0.80
C GLU A 43 9.86 8.87 -0.31
N SER A 44 8.90 8.58 -1.17
CA SER A 44 7.50 8.40 -0.79
C SER A 44 7.31 7.23 0.17
N ALA A 45 7.92 6.09 -0.13
CA ALA A 45 7.88 4.90 0.71
C ALA A 45 8.43 5.18 2.11
N LYS A 46 9.56 5.89 2.20
CA LYS A 46 10.16 6.30 3.47
C LYS A 46 9.28 7.27 4.26
N ALA A 47 8.67 8.24 3.58
CA ALA A 47 7.77 9.21 4.22
C ALA A 47 6.51 8.51 4.77
N TYR A 48 5.94 7.55 4.03
CA TYR A 48 4.79 6.77 4.47
C TYR A 48 5.15 5.85 5.64
N ALA A 49 6.28 5.14 5.58
CA ALA A 49 6.76 4.30 6.66
C ALA A 49 6.94 5.09 7.97
N LYS A 50 7.49 6.31 7.88
CA LYS A 50 7.61 7.21 9.04
C LYS A 50 6.23 7.58 9.61
N THR A 51 5.29 7.97 8.77
CA THR A 51 3.92 8.33 9.22
C THR A 51 3.23 7.13 9.87
N ILE A 52 3.38 5.93 9.31
CA ILE A 52 2.85 4.68 9.88
C ILE A 52 3.45 4.44 11.26
N ALA A 53 4.77 4.58 11.40
CA ALA A 53 5.47 4.37 12.69
C ALA A 53 5.03 5.37 13.77
N GLU A 54 4.61 6.57 13.40
CA GLU A 54 4.12 7.61 14.32
C GLU A 54 2.62 7.48 14.62
N SER A 55 1.88 6.63 13.87
CA SER A 55 0.44 6.47 13.98
C SER A 55 0.06 5.41 15.04
N LYS A 56 -1.06 5.62 15.73
CA LYS A 56 -1.63 4.63 16.68
C LYS A 56 -2.58 3.64 16.00
N THR A 57 -3.28 4.11 14.99
CA THR A 57 -4.22 3.29 14.20
C THR A 57 -3.95 3.52 12.73
N VAL A 58 -3.73 2.44 12.00
CA VAL A 58 -3.50 2.47 10.55
C VAL A 58 -4.44 1.48 9.88
N PHE A 59 -5.20 1.96 8.91
CA PHE A 59 -5.96 1.14 7.99
C PHE A 59 -5.34 1.28 6.60
N TRP A 60 -4.77 0.19 6.07
CA TRP A 60 -4.16 0.14 4.76
C TRP A 60 -5.05 -0.59 3.77
N ASN A 61 -5.51 0.09 2.73
CA ASN A 61 -6.38 -0.47 1.72
C ASN A 61 -5.83 -0.20 0.30
N GLY A 62 -5.33 -1.23 -0.32
CA GLY A 62 -4.75 -1.22 -1.67
C GLY A 62 -3.22 -1.20 -1.67
N PRO A 63 -2.58 -2.02 -2.52
CA PRO A 63 -1.13 -1.98 -2.75
C PRO A 63 -0.68 -0.61 -3.24
N MET A 64 0.59 -0.29 -3.04
CA MET A 64 1.18 0.97 -3.52
C MET A 64 1.54 0.91 -5.00
N GLY A 65 1.91 -0.27 -5.50
CA GLY A 65 2.33 -0.52 -6.86
C GLY A 65 1.94 -1.90 -7.35
N VAL A 66 2.48 -2.28 -8.51
CA VAL A 66 2.26 -3.58 -9.14
C VAL A 66 3.13 -4.63 -8.46
N PHE A 67 2.73 -5.04 -7.26
CA PHE A 67 3.51 -5.92 -6.39
C PHE A 67 3.77 -7.32 -6.97
N GLU A 68 3.03 -7.73 -7.99
CA GLU A 68 3.23 -8.98 -8.72
C GLU A 68 4.52 -8.97 -9.54
N PHE A 69 5.06 -7.79 -9.84
CA PHE A 69 6.35 -7.61 -10.51
C PHE A 69 7.39 -7.14 -9.48
N GLU A 70 8.47 -7.91 -9.32
CA GLU A 70 9.51 -7.62 -8.33
C GLU A 70 10.06 -6.18 -8.46
N ALA A 71 10.20 -5.67 -9.68
CA ALA A 71 10.68 -4.32 -9.95
C ALA A 71 9.75 -3.21 -9.40
N PHE A 72 8.47 -3.50 -9.16
CA PHE A 72 7.44 -2.55 -8.74
C PHE A 72 6.75 -2.95 -7.43
N ALA A 73 7.41 -3.79 -6.64
CA ALA A 73 6.90 -4.27 -5.36
C ALA A 73 7.48 -3.52 -4.15
N ALA A 74 8.50 -2.68 -4.35
CA ALA A 74 9.26 -2.07 -3.27
C ALA A 74 8.42 -1.13 -2.40
N GLY A 75 7.53 -0.34 -2.99
CA GLY A 75 6.63 0.56 -2.26
C GLY A 75 5.63 -0.19 -1.39
N THR A 76 5.00 -1.22 -1.95
CA THR A 76 4.07 -2.10 -1.21
C THR A 76 4.78 -2.81 -0.06
N LYS A 77 5.99 -3.33 -0.30
CA LYS A 77 6.81 -3.99 0.72
C LYS A 77 7.17 -3.05 1.86
N ALA A 78 7.61 -1.83 1.56
CA ALA A 78 7.97 -0.84 2.57
C ALA A 78 6.79 -0.47 3.49
N VAL A 79 5.59 -0.33 2.93
CA VAL A 79 4.37 -0.09 3.71
C VAL A 79 4.03 -1.31 4.57
N ALA A 80 4.09 -2.52 4.03
CA ALA A 80 3.84 -3.75 4.77
C ALA A 80 4.82 -3.93 5.94
N GLU A 81 6.12 -3.70 5.72
CA GLU A 81 7.15 -3.72 6.76
C GLU A 81 6.88 -2.69 7.87
N ALA A 82 6.48 -1.47 7.50
CA ALA A 82 6.17 -0.43 8.48
C ALA A 82 4.94 -0.79 9.32
N LEU A 83 3.89 -1.39 8.72
CA LEU A 83 2.71 -1.87 9.47
C LEU A 83 3.06 -3.02 10.41
N SER A 84 3.81 -4.00 9.93
CA SER A 84 4.26 -5.16 10.71
C SER A 84 5.10 -4.72 11.92
N THR A 85 6.06 -3.83 11.71
CA THR A 85 6.90 -3.27 12.77
C THR A 85 6.07 -2.46 13.78
N ALA A 86 5.10 -1.68 13.30
CA ALA A 86 4.22 -0.91 14.18
C ALA A 86 3.32 -1.81 15.04
N HIS A 87 2.88 -2.96 14.51
CA HIS A 87 2.10 -3.95 15.24
C HIS A 87 2.95 -4.69 16.30
N GLY A 88 4.15 -5.16 15.91
CA GLY A 88 5.08 -5.90 16.77
C GLY A 88 5.90 -5.03 17.73
N GLY A 89 5.76 -3.70 17.70
CA GLY A 89 6.51 -2.79 18.55
C GLY A 89 6.13 -2.88 20.03
N VAL A 90 7.04 -2.41 20.90
CA VAL A 90 6.96 -2.49 22.36
C VAL A 90 5.75 -1.75 22.95
N ASP A 91 5.10 -0.90 22.17
CA ASP A 91 3.92 -0.12 22.57
C ASP A 91 2.65 -0.89 22.19
N GLN A 92 2.23 -1.81 23.06
CA GLN A 92 1.02 -2.64 22.93
C GLN A 92 -0.25 -1.76 22.96
N GLY A 93 -0.59 -1.12 21.89
CA GLY A 93 -1.76 -0.26 21.78
C GLY A 93 -1.98 0.24 20.37
N ARG A 94 -1.14 -0.17 19.45
CA ARG A 94 -1.27 0.18 18.04
C ARG A 94 -2.15 -0.84 17.32
N LEU A 95 -3.08 -0.33 16.52
CA LEU A 95 -3.94 -1.14 15.66
C LEU A 95 -3.51 -0.97 14.21
N THR A 96 -3.07 -2.05 13.59
CA THR A 96 -2.79 -2.10 12.15
C THR A 96 -3.77 -3.03 11.46
N VAL A 97 -4.47 -2.51 10.46
CA VAL A 97 -5.46 -3.25 9.69
C VAL A 97 -5.05 -3.24 8.21
N VAL A 98 -4.94 -4.42 7.63
CA VAL A 98 -4.77 -4.61 6.18
C VAL A 98 -6.16 -4.88 5.61
N GLY A 99 -6.65 -3.97 4.77
CA GLY A 99 -7.98 -4.03 4.18
C GLY A 99 -7.95 -4.33 2.68
N GLY A 100 -8.86 -5.21 2.26
CA GLY A 100 -9.02 -5.58 0.87
C GLY A 100 -8.28 -6.83 0.44
N GLY A 101 -8.88 -7.55 -0.53
CA GLY A 101 -8.34 -8.80 -1.04
C GLY A 101 -6.94 -8.66 -1.65
N ASP A 102 -6.72 -7.58 -2.41
CA ASP A 102 -5.42 -7.32 -3.05
C ASP A 102 -4.32 -7.01 -2.03
N SER A 103 -4.63 -6.23 -0.99
CA SER A 103 -3.67 -5.96 0.09
C SER A 103 -3.33 -7.23 0.87
N ALA A 104 -4.34 -8.07 1.17
CA ALA A 104 -4.15 -9.35 1.82
C ALA A 104 -3.31 -10.31 0.96
N ALA A 105 -3.53 -10.33 -0.36
CA ALA A 105 -2.73 -11.10 -1.29
C ALA A 105 -1.28 -10.58 -1.36
N ALA A 106 -1.11 -9.25 -1.39
CA ALA A 106 0.20 -8.61 -1.47
C ALA A 106 1.07 -8.95 -0.25
N VAL A 107 0.56 -8.83 0.98
CA VAL A 107 1.35 -9.13 2.18
C VAL A 107 1.81 -10.58 2.22
N ARG A 108 0.95 -11.53 1.81
CA ARG A 108 1.30 -12.94 1.74
C ARG A 108 2.32 -13.24 0.63
N ALA A 109 2.14 -12.65 -0.55
CA ALA A 109 3.08 -12.80 -1.67
C ALA A 109 4.47 -12.24 -1.35
N LEU A 110 4.53 -11.18 -0.53
CA LEU A 110 5.77 -10.57 -0.06
C LEU A 110 6.41 -11.30 1.14
N GLY A 111 5.81 -12.39 1.62
CA GLY A 111 6.36 -13.25 2.65
C GLY A 111 6.01 -12.88 4.08
N PHE A 112 5.02 -12.01 4.29
CA PHE A 112 4.49 -11.70 5.62
C PHE A 112 3.47 -12.74 6.07
N SER A 113 3.40 -12.96 7.39
CA SER A 113 2.36 -13.76 8.04
C SER A 113 1.15 -12.88 8.38
N ASP A 114 -0.04 -13.48 8.43
CA ASP A 114 -1.24 -12.77 8.89
C ASP A 114 -1.08 -12.28 10.35
N ASP A 115 -0.28 -12.98 11.17
CA ASP A 115 0.01 -12.61 12.56
C ASP A 115 0.95 -11.41 12.70
N ASP A 116 1.59 -10.97 11.61
CA ASP A 116 2.42 -9.77 11.59
C ASP A 116 1.60 -8.47 11.64
N PHE A 117 0.27 -8.57 11.53
CA PHE A 117 -0.65 -7.43 11.51
C PHE A 117 -1.73 -7.59 12.56
N GLY A 118 -2.31 -6.47 13.01
CA GLY A 118 -3.39 -6.48 13.99
C GLY A 118 -4.66 -7.14 13.48
N HIS A 119 -4.99 -6.92 12.20
CA HIS A 119 -6.12 -7.57 11.53
C HIS A 119 -5.96 -7.54 10.01
N ILE A 120 -6.36 -8.62 9.35
CA ILE A 120 -6.50 -8.66 7.89
C ILE A 120 -7.97 -8.82 7.53
N SER A 121 -8.53 -7.83 6.81
CA SER A 121 -9.90 -7.81 6.34
C SER A 121 -9.94 -7.99 4.83
N THR A 122 -10.71 -8.94 4.35
CA THR A 122 -11.01 -9.08 2.92
C THR A 122 -12.15 -8.17 2.46
N GLY A 123 -12.81 -7.47 3.38
CA GLY A 123 -13.97 -6.62 3.13
C GLY A 123 -13.70 -5.32 2.37
N GLY A 124 -12.43 -4.90 2.25
CA GLY A 124 -11.98 -3.76 1.41
C GLY A 124 -12.89 -2.54 1.47
N GLY A 125 -13.54 -2.24 0.35
CA GLY A 125 -14.45 -1.09 0.22
C GLY A 125 -15.59 -1.07 1.22
N ALA A 126 -16.19 -2.22 1.55
CA ALA A 126 -17.24 -2.30 2.57
C ALA A 126 -16.72 -1.90 3.96
N SER A 127 -15.47 -2.26 4.31
CA SER A 127 -14.86 -1.82 5.56
C SER A 127 -14.67 -0.30 5.60
N LEU A 128 -14.28 0.32 4.48
CA LEU A 128 -14.15 1.78 4.37
C LEU A 128 -15.52 2.47 4.49
N GLU A 129 -16.55 1.97 3.82
CA GLU A 129 -17.92 2.50 3.92
C GLU A 129 -18.46 2.39 5.35
N PHE A 130 -18.16 1.29 6.05
CA PHE A 130 -18.51 1.14 7.47
C PHE A 130 -17.81 2.17 8.35
N LEU A 131 -16.52 2.41 8.12
CA LEU A 131 -15.75 3.44 8.83
C LEU A 131 -16.24 4.86 8.54
N GLU A 132 -16.83 5.10 7.35
CA GLU A 132 -17.52 6.36 7.02
C GLU A 132 -18.88 6.52 7.72
N GLY A 133 -19.36 5.50 8.43
CA GLY A 133 -20.66 5.49 9.10
C GLY A 133 -21.83 5.18 8.19
N LYS A 134 -21.58 4.60 7.02
CA LYS A 134 -22.63 4.14 6.10
C LYS A 134 -23.23 2.82 6.59
N GLU A 135 -24.53 2.68 6.42
CA GLU A 135 -25.21 1.40 6.63
C GLU A 135 -24.82 0.41 5.52
N LEU A 136 -24.46 -0.80 5.93
CA LEU A 136 -24.15 -1.89 5.01
C LEU A 136 -25.33 -2.86 4.93
N PRO A 137 -25.94 -3.08 3.74
CA PRO A 137 -27.09 -3.97 3.59
C PRO A 137 -26.86 -5.39 4.13
N GLY A 138 -25.61 -5.89 3.99
CA GLY A 138 -25.23 -7.20 4.51
C GLY A 138 -25.19 -7.28 6.04
N LEU A 139 -25.04 -6.16 6.75
CA LEU A 139 -25.09 -6.10 8.21
C LEU A 139 -26.51 -5.82 8.71
N THR A 140 -27.25 -4.92 8.03
CA THR A 140 -28.62 -4.54 8.46
C THR A 140 -29.62 -5.69 8.41
N VAL A 141 -29.36 -6.74 7.64
CA VAL A 141 -30.23 -7.95 7.61
C VAL A 141 -29.94 -8.91 8.77
N LEU A 142 -28.92 -8.67 9.56
CA LEU A 142 -28.54 -9.48 10.73
C LEU A 142 -29.12 -8.92 12.05
N ASP A 143 -29.61 -7.69 12.03
CA ASP A 143 -30.24 -7.00 13.15
C ASP A 143 -31.76 -7.30 13.13
#